data_76bdc4e231cfaf664a18b82df3c6056d
#
_entry.id   76bdc4e231cfaf664a18b82df3c6056d
#
_cell.length_a   1.000
_cell.length_b   1.000
_cell.length_c   1.000
_cell.angle_alpha   90.00
_cell.angle_beta   90.00
_cell.angle_gamma   90.00
#
_symmetry.space_group_name_H-M   'P 1'
#
loop_
_entity.id
_entity.type
_entity.pdbx_description
1 polymer ?
#
loop_
_entity_poly.entity_id
_entity_poly.type
_entity_poly.pdbx_seq_one_letter_code
_entity_poly.pdbx_strand_id
1 'polypeptide(L)'
;MGVKASIIYLTRNGGAVFRESLESVLSQEAPFEFEVIAVDSGSTDGTLEAMRARPVMVHSIKPDEFNFGLTRDYGFSLAKGEIVVTLSQDAVPVGKSWLKDIVAPFDDPSVAAVQARERLPVADAFYWLKAGLFYYTRECKGWIRKHGGIGLSFVCCAVRRSVWDANRLGQVEMSEDKVFQKKLREKGERIIMQEKAAVFHSHQYGIVELAKRCENEGLGWRNVGQAYSFGDMVLDFFNFGMMLGYLRGLMRLEMRRPAEFLFPLIRPVFIFKGNHFTKRYVR
;
A
#
# COMPACT_ATOMS: atom_id res chain seq x y z
N MET A 1 25.64 4.46 19.02
CA MET A 1 25.24 4.25 17.60
C MET A 1 23.92 4.98 17.42
N GLY A 2 23.64 5.53 16.25
CA GLY A 2 22.37 6.24 16.01
C GLY A 2 21.30 5.29 15.48
N VAL A 3 20.05 5.77 15.41
CA VAL A 3 18.91 5.04 14.85
C VAL A 3 19.19 4.65 13.40
N LYS A 4 19.14 3.34 13.09
CA LYS A 4 19.36 2.82 11.72
C LYS A 4 18.09 2.88 10.87
N ALA A 5 16.94 2.55 11.45
CA ALA A 5 15.67 2.50 10.74
C ALA A 5 14.56 3.24 11.49
N SER A 6 13.72 3.97 10.75
CA SER A 6 12.49 4.59 11.26
C SER A 6 11.29 3.97 10.59
N ILE A 7 10.39 3.36 11.36
CA ILE A 7 9.16 2.75 10.85
C ILE A 7 8.05 3.79 10.93
N ILE A 8 7.41 4.06 9.80
CA ILE A 8 6.41 5.12 9.66
C ILE A 8 5.03 4.53 9.39
N TYR A 9 4.09 4.84 10.26
CA TYR A 9 2.67 4.58 10.09
C TYR A 9 1.90 5.86 9.74
N LEU A 10 0.94 5.75 8.84
CA LEU A 10 -0.16 6.69 8.71
C LEU A 10 -1.41 6.01 9.28
N THR A 11 -2.04 6.59 10.30
CA THR A 11 -3.12 5.95 11.03
C THR A 11 -4.42 6.74 11.00
N ARG A 12 -5.53 5.99 10.93
CA ARG A 12 -6.88 6.46 11.18
C ARG A 12 -7.79 5.28 11.47
N ASN A 13 -8.29 5.16 12.69
CA ASN A 13 -9.21 4.09 13.11
C ASN A 13 -8.69 2.71 12.70
N GLY A 14 -7.47 2.36 13.11
CA GLY A 14 -6.77 1.14 12.68
C GLY A 14 -7.28 -0.13 13.35
N GLY A 15 -8.03 -0.01 14.45
CA GLY A 15 -8.71 -1.11 15.10
C GLY A 15 -7.79 -2.21 15.63
N ALA A 16 -8.28 -3.45 15.60
CA ALA A 16 -7.55 -4.62 16.13
C ALA A 16 -6.32 -4.97 15.28
N VAL A 17 -6.43 -4.87 13.95
CA VAL A 17 -5.35 -5.23 13.03
C VAL A 17 -4.14 -4.30 13.21
N PHE A 18 -4.40 -3.00 13.43
CA PHE A 18 -3.31 -2.07 13.73
C PHE A 18 -2.61 -2.42 15.05
N ARG A 19 -3.37 -2.78 16.09
CA ARG A 19 -2.76 -3.22 17.37
C ARG A 19 -1.86 -4.43 17.18
N GLU A 20 -2.30 -5.41 16.40
CA GLU A 20 -1.51 -6.59 16.04
C GLU A 20 -0.24 -6.20 15.25
N SER A 21 -0.37 -5.32 14.26
CA SER A 21 0.75 -4.79 13.48
C SER A 21 1.77 -4.10 14.38
N LEU A 22 1.31 -3.23 15.28
CA LEU A 22 2.17 -2.49 16.20
C LEU A 22 2.91 -3.41 17.16
N GLU A 23 2.24 -4.41 17.76
CA GLU A 23 2.90 -5.40 18.63
C GLU A 23 3.94 -6.22 17.85
N SER A 24 3.60 -6.63 16.62
CA SER A 24 4.55 -7.34 15.76
C SER A 24 5.79 -6.49 15.46
N VAL A 25 5.63 -5.19 15.21
CA VAL A 25 6.76 -4.26 14.99
C VAL A 25 7.59 -4.07 16.24
N LEU A 26 6.97 -3.86 17.40
CA LEU A 26 7.69 -3.63 18.65
C LEU A 26 8.42 -4.88 19.15
N SER A 27 8.01 -6.07 18.71
CA SER A 27 8.65 -7.35 19.04
C SER A 27 9.77 -7.75 18.08
N GLN A 28 10.14 -6.91 17.11
CA GLN A 28 11.19 -7.25 16.13
C GLN A 28 12.57 -7.38 16.77
N GLU A 29 13.28 -8.43 16.35
CA GLU A 29 14.67 -8.70 16.76
C GLU A 29 15.61 -8.16 15.68
N ALA A 30 16.04 -6.91 15.82
CA ALA A 30 16.96 -6.25 14.91
C ALA A 30 18.35 -6.03 15.59
N PRO A 31 19.47 -6.23 14.86
CA PRO A 31 20.81 -6.01 15.39
C PRO A 31 21.23 -4.52 15.42
N PHE A 32 20.24 -3.62 15.33
CA PHE A 32 20.41 -2.17 15.29
C PHE A 32 19.25 -1.46 15.99
N GLU A 33 19.46 -0.21 16.36
CA GLU A 33 18.41 0.64 16.95
C GLU A 33 17.40 1.08 15.88
N PHE A 34 16.12 1.07 16.22
CA PHE A 34 15.05 1.59 15.38
C PHE A 34 14.03 2.39 16.21
N GLU A 35 13.26 3.21 15.53
CA GLU A 35 12.17 3.99 16.12
C GLU A 35 10.87 3.75 15.35
N VAL A 36 9.74 3.98 16.01
CA VAL A 36 8.41 3.91 15.42
C VAL A 36 7.75 5.27 15.50
N ILE A 37 7.31 5.78 14.37
CA ILE A 37 6.64 7.08 14.22
C ILE A 37 5.28 6.85 13.61
N ALA A 38 4.25 7.47 14.15
CA ALA A 38 2.91 7.44 13.62
C ALA A 38 2.38 8.85 13.37
N VAL A 39 1.78 9.07 12.21
CA VAL A 39 1.01 10.26 11.91
C VAL A 39 -0.47 9.90 11.92
N ASP A 40 -1.18 10.32 12.94
CA ASP A 40 -2.61 10.03 13.13
C ASP A 40 -3.48 11.16 12.58
N SER A 41 -4.44 10.83 11.75
CA SER A 41 -5.35 11.77 11.10
C SER A 41 -6.76 11.78 11.72
N GLY A 42 -6.82 11.72 13.06
CA GLY A 42 -8.05 11.85 13.84
C GLY A 42 -8.75 10.52 14.11
N SER A 43 -8.03 9.56 14.71
CA SER A 43 -8.60 8.31 15.21
C SER A 43 -9.52 8.54 16.42
N THR A 44 -10.62 7.76 16.48
CA THR A 44 -11.64 7.80 17.54
C THR A 44 -11.98 6.42 18.11
N ASP A 45 -11.26 5.38 17.72
CA ASP A 45 -11.52 3.97 18.04
C ASP A 45 -10.53 3.35 19.05
N GLY A 46 -9.75 4.17 19.75
CA GLY A 46 -8.72 3.73 20.68
C GLY A 46 -7.35 3.46 20.02
N THR A 47 -7.19 3.74 18.71
CA THR A 47 -5.91 3.63 18.00
C THR A 47 -4.85 4.58 18.59
N LEU A 48 -5.24 5.83 18.89
CA LEU A 48 -4.35 6.85 19.43
C LEU A 48 -3.86 6.48 20.83
N GLU A 49 -4.74 5.99 21.69
CA GLU A 49 -4.43 5.52 23.04
C GLU A 49 -3.48 4.32 23.00
N ALA A 50 -3.73 3.38 22.09
CA ALA A 50 -2.86 2.22 21.89
C ALA A 50 -1.43 2.60 21.51
N MET A 51 -1.23 3.62 20.68
CA MET A 51 0.09 4.14 20.33
C MET A 51 0.76 4.86 21.50
N ARG A 52 0.03 5.74 22.21
CA ARG A 52 0.57 6.53 23.32
C ARG A 52 1.00 5.68 24.52
N ALA A 53 0.42 4.50 24.68
CA ALA A 53 0.80 3.55 25.73
C ALA A 53 2.09 2.75 25.41
N ARG A 54 2.73 3.01 24.29
CA ARG A 54 3.88 2.28 23.76
C ARG A 54 4.99 3.23 23.32
N PRO A 55 6.23 2.75 23.08
CA PRO A 55 7.35 3.58 22.62
C PRO A 55 7.18 3.98 21.14
N VAL A 56 6.13 4.74 20.84
CA VAL A 56 5.78 5.29 19.53
C VAL A 56 5.79 6.81 19.60
N MET A 57 6.47 7.44 18.67
CA MET A 57 6.40 8.90 18.49
C MET A 57 5.13 9.22 17.70
N VAL A 58 4.13 9.82 18.36
CA VAL A 58 2.83 10.09 17.76
C VAL A 58 2.69 11.56 17.42
N HIS A 59 2.37 11.81 16.15
CA HIS A 59 2.02 13.13 15.63
C HIS A 59 0.56 13.10 15.15
N SER A 60 -0.22 14.11 15.53
CA SER A 60 -1.62 14.22 15.11
C SER A 60 -1.79 15.34 14.11
N ILE A 61 -2.56 15.08 13.07
CA ILE A 61 -3.03 16.07 12.09
C ILE A 61 -4.56 16.06 12.06
N LYS A 62 -5.17 17.13 11.55
CA LYS A 62 -6.63 17.14 11.37
C LYS A 62 -7.03 16.24 10.20
N PRO A 63 -8.25 15.64 10.23
CA PRO A 63 -8.72 14.78 9.16
C PRO A 63 -8.78 15.46 7.77
N ASP A 64 -9.02 16.76 7.72
CA ASP A 64 -9.09 17.56 6.50
C ASP A 64 -7.71 17.96 5.95
N GLU A 65 -6.67 17.90 6.78
CA GLU A 65 -5.28 18.12 6.38
C GLU A 65 -4.64 16.88 5.73
N PHE A 66 -5.30 15.73 5.83
CA PHE A 66 -4.75 14.48 5.31
C PHE A 66 -4.68 14.48 3.78
N ASN A 67 -3.46 14.24 3.28
CA ASN A 67 -3.16 13.95 1.88
C ASN A 67 -2.09 12.85 1.86
N PHE A 68 -2.27 11.78 1.09
CA PHE A 68 -1.35 10.65 1.12
C PHE A 68 0.11 11.05 0.92
N GLY A 69 0.40 11.87 -0.09
CA GLY A 69 1.76 12.30 -0.36
C GLY A 69 2.32 13.23 0.72
N LEU A 70 1.61 14.32 1.04
CA LEU A 70 2.07 15.31 2.03
C LEU A 70 2.19 14.71 3.44
N THR A 71 1.21 13.88 3.85
CA THR A 71 1.24 13.26 5.17
C THR A 71 2.39 12.27 5.30
N ARG A 72 2.70 11.54 4.22
CA ARG A 72 3.85 10.62 4.20
C ARG A 72 5.16 11.38 4.20
N ASP A 73 5.29 12.43 3.40
CA ASP A 73 6.46 13.32 3.43
C ASP A 73 6.68 13.92 4.82
N TYR A 74 5.60 14.32 5.50
CA TYR A 74 5.68 14.77 6.88
C TYR A 74 6.20 13.67 7.81
N GLY A 75 5.62 12.48 7.78
CA GLY A 75 6.09 11.34 8.58
C GLY A 75 7.56 10.99 8.32
N PHE A 76 7.98 10.98 7.06
CA PHE A 76 9.37 10.70 6.68
C PHE A 76 10.33 11.80 7.13
N SER A 77 9.90 13.06 7.17
CA SER A 77 10.72 14.17 7.64
C SER A 77 11.05 14.10 9.15
N LEU A 78 10.25 13.37 9.92
CA LEU A 78 10.45 13.15 11.34
C LEU A 78 11.47 12.03 11.62
N ALA A 79 11.78 11.20 10.62
CA ALA A 79 12.65 10.05 10.73
C ALA A 79 14.10 10.45 11.04
N LYS A 80 14.71 9.79 12.05
CA LYS A 80 16.14 9.91 12.38
C LYS A 80 16.97 8.82 11.68
N GLY A 81 16.35 7.69 11.34
CA GLY A 81 17.00 6.56 10.71
C GLY A 81 17.52 6.88 9.32
N GLU A 82 18.61 6.20 8.93
CA GLU A 82 19.12 6.21 7.56
C GLU A 82 18.12 5.59 6.58
N ILE A 83 17.39 4.57 7.04
CA ILE A 83 16.38 3.84 6.29
C ILE A 83 15.00 4.18 6.86
N VAL A 84 14.10 4.60 5.97
CA VAL A 84 12.69 4.83 6.33
C VAL A 84 11.88 3.64 5.84
N VAL A 85 11.20 2.96 6.75
CA VAL A 85 10.31 1.83 6.46
C VAL A 85 8.88 2.31 6.58
N THR A 86 8.14 2.33 5.48
CA THR A 86 6.70 2.60 5.53
C THR A 86 5.93 1.31 5.73
N LEU A 87 4.94 1.34 6.60
CA LEU A 87 4.07 0.21 6.90
C LEU A 87 2.63 0.70 7.01
N SER A 88 1.72 0.08 6.25
CA SER A 88 0.29 0.36 6.38
C SER A 88 -0.23 -0.12 7.73
N GLN A 89 -1.19 0.60 8.31
CA GLN A 89 -1.78 0.27 9.61
C GLN A 89 -2.44 -1.12 9.66
N ASP A 90 -2.75 -1.70 8.50
CA ASP A 90 -3.40 -2.99 8.31
C ASP A 90 -2.46 -4.06 7.72
N ALA A 91 -1.17 -3.80 7.72
CA ALA A 91 -0.13 -4.74 7.32
C ALA A 91 0.60 -5.27 8.57
N VAL A 92 0.58 -6.59 8.76
CA VAL A 92 1.20 -7.26 9.91
C VAL A 92 2.48 -7.95 9.50
N PRO A 93 3.66 -7.54 10.02
CA PRO A 93 4.95 -8.21 9.77
C PRO A 93 4.94 -9.69 10.10
N VAL A 94 5.57 -10.51 9.27
CA VAL A 94 5.68 -11.96 9.46
C VAL A 94 6.99 -12.30 10.15
N GLY A 95 6.89 -12.81 11.39
CA GLY A 95 8.04 -13.21 12.18
C GLY A 95 8.82 -12.05 12.78
N LYS A 96 9.83 -12.38 13.58
CA LYS A 96 10.61 -11.40 14.35
C LYS A 96 11.83 -10.84 13.61
N SER A 97 12.19 -11.39 12.45
CA SER A 97 13.32 -10.94 11.63
C SER A 97 12.93 -9.98 10.51
N TRP A 98 11.64 -9.67 10.36
CA TRP A 98 11.13 -8.86 9.25
C TRP A 98 11.89 -7.53 9.08
N LEU A 99 12.11 -6.80 10.18
CA LEU A 99 12.81 -5.51 10.13
C LEU A 99 14.28 -5.67 9.70
N LYS A 100 14.97 -6.67 10.24
CA LYS A 100 16.33 -7.01 9.81
C LYS A 100 16.36 -7.35 8.32
N ASP A 101 15.40 -8.17 7.87
CA ASP A 101 15.39 -8.67 6.50
C ASP A 101 15.08 -7.57 5.47
N ILE A 102 14.21 -6.59 5.80
CA ILE A 102 13.91 -5.49 4.89
C ILE A 102 15.01 -4.44 4.83
N VAL A 103 15.80 -4.30 5.90
CA VAL A 103 16.91 -3.33 5.98
C VAL A 103 18.22 -3.90 5.39
N ALA A 104 18.45 -5.21 5.50
CA ALA A 104 19.71 -5.83 5.06
C ALA A 104 20.15 -5.50 3.61
N PRO A 105 19.26 -5.39 2.61
CA PRO A 105 19.68 -5.04 1.26
C PRO A 105 20.33 -3.66 1.11
N PHE A 106 20.14 -2.76 2.06
CA PHE A 106 20.78 -1.44 2.05
C PHE A 106 22.28 -1.44 2.43
N ASP A 107 22.84 -2.60 2.75
CA ASP A 107 24.30 -2.76 2.85
C ASP A 107 24.95 -2.55 1.47
N ASP A 108 24.22 -2.79 0.37
CA ASP A 108 24.59 -2.33 -0.97
C ASP A 108 24.15 -0.85 -1.15
N PRO A 109 25.11 0.09 -1.28
CA PRO A 109 24.80 1.52 -1.42
C PRO A 109 24.02 1.86 -2.70
N SER A 110 24.00 0.99 -3.70
CA SER A 110 23.25 1.18 -4.94
C SER A 110 21.73 0.94 -4.77
N VAL A 111 21.31 0.30 -3.67
CA VAL A 111 19.91 0.03 -3.41
C VAL A 111 19.22 1.29 -2.85
N ALA A 112 18.27 1.82 -3.60
CA ALA A 112 17.49 3.00 -3.25
C ALA A 112 16.20 2.67 -2.49
N ALA A 113 15.51 1.59 -2.89
CA ALA A 113 14.27 1.14 -2.25
C ALA A 113 14.14 -0.40 -2.27
N VAL A 114 13.47 -0.93 -1.26
CA VAL A 114 13.23 -2.36 -1.07
C VAL A 114 11.73 -2.58 -0.88
N GLN A 115 11.11 -3.37 -1.78
CA GLN A 115 9.72 -3.80 -1.65
C GLN A 115 9.64 -5.07 -0.82
N ALA A 116 8.83 -5.09 0.22
CA ALA A 116 8.49 -6.29 0.98
C ALA A 116 7.51 -7.19 0.22
N ARG A 117 7.44 -8.47 0.60
CA ARG A 117 6.45 -9.39 0.07
C ARG A 117 5.12 -9.25 0.79
N GLU A 118 4.06 -8.92 0.06
CA GLU A 118 2.70 -8.99 0.57
C GLU A 118 2.17 -10.42 0.48
N ARG A 119 1.61 -10.94 1.58
CA ARG A 119 0.96 -12.24 1.67
C ARG A 119 -0.50 -12.06 2.04
N LEU A 120 -1.37 -12.83 1.42
CA LEU A 120 -2.77 -12.87 1.83
C LEU A 120 -2.93 -13.78 3.05
N PRO A 121 -3.69 -13.37 4.08
CA PRO A 121 -4.11 -14.26 5.14
C PRO A 121 -4.93 -15.42 4.55
N VAL A 122 -4.65 -16.65 4.99
CA VAL A 122 -5.21 -17.87 4.35
C VAL A 122 -6.72 -17.96 4.50
N ALA A 123 -7.28 -17.50 5.63
CA ALA A 123 -8.65 -17.87 6.01
C ALA A 123 -9.75 -17.01 5.37
N ASP A 124 -9.57 -15.73 5.12
CA ASP A 124 -10.68 -14.81 4.81
C ASP A 124 -10.34 -13.67 3.83
N ALA A 125 -9.49 -13.92 2.86
CA ALA A 125 -9.18 -12.92 1.84
C ALA A 125 -10.29 -12.86 0.76
N PHE A 126 -10.52 -11.65 0.25
CA PHE A 126 -11.43 -11.38 -0.87
C PHE A 126 -11.11 -12.27 -2.06
N TYR A 127 -12.12 -12.94 -2.64
CA TYR A 127 -11.92 -13.96 -3.68
C TYR A 127 -11.00 -13.49 -4.82
N TRP A 128 -11.22 -12.30 -5.34
CA TRP A 128 -10.47 -11.77 -6.49
C TRP A 128 -9.00 -11.47 -6.20
N LEU A 129 -8.66 -11.21 -4.94
CA LEU A 129 -7.26 -11.14 -4.49
C LEU A 129 -6.63 -12.53 -4.48
N LYS A 130 -7.31 -13.54 -3.93
CA LYS A 130 -6.85 -14.95 -3.93
C LYS A 130 -6.67 -15.49 -5.34
N ALA A 131 -7.60 -15.16 -6.23
CA ALA A 131 -7.53 -15.56 -7.63
C ALA A 131 -6.44 -14.85 -8.45
N GLY A 132 -5.76 -13.83 -7.88
CA GLY A 132 -4.77 -13.02 -8.59
C GLY A 132 -5.37 -12.14 -9.69
N LEU A 133 -6.68 -11.89 -9.63
CA LEU A 133 -7.44 -11.17 -10.65
C LEU A 133 -7.93 -9.79 -10.19
N PHE A 134 -7.60 -9.37 -8.98
CA PHE A 134 -8.01 -8.05 -8.50
C PHE A 134 -7.44 -6.92 -9.37
N TYR A 135 -6.16 -7.02 -9.77
CA TYR A 135 -5.46 -6.04 -10.61
C TYR A 135 -5.32 -6.55 -12.06
N TYR A 136 -6.44 -6.93 -12.69
CA TYR A 136 -6.42 -7.62 -14.01
C TYR A 136 -6.23 -6.69 -15.20
N THR A 137 -6.41 -5.38 -15.05
CA THR A 137 -6.38 -4.44 -16.16
C THR A 137 -5.02 -4.42 -16.87
N ARG A 138 -5.02 -4.26 -18.18
CA ARG A 138 -3.79 -4.19 -18.99
C ARG A 138 -2.90 -3.04 -18.56
N GLU A 139 -3.51 -1.91 -18.24
CA GLU A 139 -2.86 -0.67 -17.82
C GLU A 139 -2.01 -0.90 -16.57
N CYS A 140 -2.58 -1.55 -15.54
CA CYS A 140 -1.87 -1.86 -14.31
C CYS A 140 -0.64 -2.73 -14.58
N LYS A 141 -0.80 -3.85 -15.28
CA LYS A 141 0.29 -4.76 -15.60
C LYS A 141 1.32 -4.12 -16.53
N GLY A 142 0.88 -3.35 -17.50
CA GLY A 142 1.73 -2.62 -18.44
C GLY A 142 2.58 -1.58 -17.72
N TRP A 143 1.96 -0.81 -16.83
CA TRP A 143 2.66 0.21 -16.06
C TRP A 143 3.76 -0.38 -15.17
N ILE A 144 3.44 -1.43 -14.39
CA ILE A 144 4.43 -2.11 -13.54
C ILE A 144 5.60 -2.64 -14.36
N ARG A 145 5.32 -3.27 -15.50
CA ARG A 145 6.35 -3.81 -16.40
C ARG A 145 7.25 -2.69 -16.94
N LYS A 146 6.67 -1.59 -17.40
CA LYS A 146 7.39 -0.42 -17.90
C LYS A 146 8.30 0.21 -16.85
N HIS A 147 7.91 0.15 -15.56
CA HIS A 147 8.64 0.76 -14.46
C HIS A 147 9.46 -0.25 -13.64
N GLY A 148 9.99 -1.29 -14.26
CA GLY A 148 10.99 -2.19 -13.71
C GLY A 148 10.47 -3.51 -13.15
N GLY A 149 9.23 -3.89 -13.43
CA GLY A 149 8.65 -5.19 -13.07
C GLY A 149 8.28 -5.35 -11.59
N ILE A 150 8.71 -4.46 -10.71
CA ILE A 150 8.38 -4.43 -9.29
C ILE A 150 7.33 -3.35 -9.06
N GLY A 151 6.20 -3.72 -8.49
CA GLY A 151 5.16 -2.77 -8.07
C GLY A 151 5.47 -2.26 -6.68
N LEU A 152 6.23 -1.16 -6.54
CA LEU A 152 6.47 -0.54 -5.24
C LEU A 152 5.14 -0.21 -4.57
N SER A 153 4.99 -0.62 -3.31
CA SER A 153 3.77 -0.44 -2.52
C SER A 153 4.12 0.08 -1.13
N PHE A 154 3.49 1.17 -0.75
CA PHE A 154 3.63 1.72 0.60
C PHE A 154 2.79 0.96 1.66
N VAL A 155 2.21 -0.16 1.27
CA VAL A 155 1.75 -1.15 2.24
C VAL A 155 2.92 -1.63 3.10
N CYS A 156 4.05 -1.97 2.46
CA CYS A 156 5.30 -2.25 3.16
C CYS A 156 6.48 -2.12 2.21
N CYS A 157 7.25 -1.06 2.35
CA CYS A 157 8.55 -0.95 1.69
C CYS A 157 9.53 -0.13 2.54
N ALA A 158 10.81 -0.25 2.23
CA ALA A 158 11.87 0.56 2.84
C ALA A 158 12.53 1.43 1.77
N VAL A 159 12.97 2.61 2.17
CA VAL A 159 13.61 3.60 1.29
C VAL A 159 14.79 4.22 2.00
N ARG A 160 15.89 4.43 1.30
CA ARG A 160 16.99 5.24 1.81
C ARG A 160 16.51 6.68 2.01
N ARG A 161 16.64 7.23 3.22
CA ARG A 161 16.13 8.56 3.56
C ARG A 161 16.65 9.65 2.61
N SER A 162 17.94 9.60 2.25
CA SER A 162 18.53 10.54 1.29
C SER A 162 17.89 10.46 -0.11
N VAL A 163 17.48 9.27 -0.53
CA VAL A 163 16.77 9.06 -1.81
C VAL A 163 15.38 9.68 -1.75
N TRP A 164 14.64 9.45 -0.65
CA TRP A 164 13.34 10.11 -0.47
C TRP A 164 13.49 11.63 -0.42
N ASP A 165 14.45 12.15 0.33
CA ASP A 165 14.65 13.61 0.49
C ASP A 165 14.90 14.30 -0.85
N ALA A 166 15.63 13.62 -1.75
CA ALA A 166 15.84 14.08 -3.13
C ALA A 166 14.63 13.86 -4.08
N ASN A 167 13.59 13.14 -3.63
CA ASN A 167 12.44 12.71 -4.44
C ASN A 167 11.10 12.84 -3.71
N ARG A 168 10.92 13.85 -2.89
CA ARG A 168 9.71 14.04 -2.09
C ARG A 168 8.43 13.81 -2.89
N LEU A 169 7.40 13.27 -2.23
CA LEU A 169 6.14 12.89 -2.86
C LEU A 169 5.36 14.13 -3.32
N GLY A 170 5.23 15.12 -2.44
CA GLY A 170 4.40 16.29 -2.65
C GLY A 170 2.90 15.98 -2.52
N GLN A 171 2.07 16.86 -3.07
CA GLN A 171 0.61 16.68 -2.99
C GLN A 171 0.16 15.59 -3.95
N VAL A 172 -0.19 14.42 -3.41
CA VAL A 172 -0.72 13.26 -4.15
C VAL A 172 -1.90 12.67 -3.38
N GLU A 173 -3.06 12.61 -4.01
CA GLU A 173 -4.31 12.14 -3.41
C GLU A 173 -4.40 10.61 -3.31
N MET A 174 -3.77 9.89 -4.22
CA MET A 174 -3.80 8.43 -4.29
C MET A 174 -2.66 7.89 -5.15
N SER A 175 -2.17 6.68 -4.83
CA SER A 175 -1.06 6.00 -5.52
C SER A 175 0.26 6.77 -5.46
N GLU A 176 0.52 7.39 -4.31
CA GLU A 176 1.77 8.11 -4.04
C GLU A 176 3.00 7.18 -4.12
N ASP A 177 2.82 5.89 -3.86
CA ASP A 177 3.81 4.84 -4.05
C ASP A 177 4.21 4.68 -5.53
N LYS A 178 3.25 4.71 -6.44
CA LYS A 178 3.48 4.62 -7.88
C LYS A 178 4.09 5.91 -8.43
N VAL A 179 3.66 7.07 -7.93
CA VAL A 179 4.29 8.35 -8.25
C VAL A 179 5.75 8.35 -7.82
N PHE A 180 6.04 7.86 -6.61
CA PHE A 180 7.40 7.74 -6.10
C PHE A 180 8.23 6.76 -6.93
N GLN A 181 7.71 5.56 -7.22
CA GLN A 181 8.37 4.59 -8.08
C GLN A 181 8.75 5.17 -9.44
N LYS A 182 7.84 5.95 -10.06
CA LYS A 182 8.11 6.62 -11.34
C LYS A 182 9.30 7.57 -11.22
N LYS A 183 9.31 8.45 -10.20
CA LYS A 183 10.43 9.37 -9.93
C LYS A 183 11.76 8.63 -9.78
N LEU A 184 11.78 7.53 -9.01
CA LEU A 184 12.98 6.73 -8.80
C LEU A 184 13.48 6.11 -10.10
N ARG A 185 12.58 5.54 -10.91
CA ARG A 185 12.96 4.91 -12.19
C ARG A 185 13.45 5.90 -13.24
N GLU A 186 12.87 7.10 -13.31
CA GLU A 186 13.33 8.18 -14.18
C GLU A 186 14.74 8.64 -13.85
N LYS A 187 15.19 8.48 -12.59
CA LYS A 187 16.54 8.79 -12.13
C LYS A 187 17.50 7.58 -12.17
N GLY A 188 17.04 6.41 -12.64
CA GLY A 188 17.86 5.20 -12.68
C GLY A 188 18.08 4.53 -11.33
N GLU A 189 17.31 4.91 -10.31
CA GLU A 189 17.44 4.36 -8.96
C GLU A 189 17.06 2.86 -8.91
N ARG A 190 17.83 2.10 -8.14
CA ARG A 190 17.66 0.65 -8.04
C ARG A 190 16.62 0.29 -6.98
N ILE A 191 15.54 -0.34 -7.43
CA ILE A 191 14.48 -0.90 -6.58
C ILE A 191 14.56 -2.42 -6.64
N ILE A 192 14.52 -3.08 -5.49
CA ILE A 192 14.55 -4.55 -5.41
C ILE A 192 13.37 -5.10 -4.60
N MET A 193 13.07 -6.39 -4.78
CA MET A 193 12.12 -7.15 -3.95
C MET A 193 12.90 -7.94 -2.90
N GLN A 194 12.45 -7.89 -1.63
CA GLN A 194 12.95 -8.75 -0.56
C GLN A 194 11.89 -9.78 -0.13
N GLU A 195 12.05 -10.99 -0.62
CA GLU A 195 11.10 -12.08 -0.41
C GLU A 195 11.00 -12.56 1.05
N LYS A 196 12.10 -12.39 1.83
CA LYS A 196 12.14 -12.78 3.25
C LYS A 196 11.38 -11.80 4.13
N ALA A 197 11.39 -10.52 3.78
CA ALA A 197 10.62 -9.51 4.50
C ALA A 197 9.16 -9.54 4.03
N ALA A 198 8.31 -10.29 4.72
CA ALA A 198 6.91 -10.46 4.35
C ALA A 198 5.96 -9.78 5.35
N VAL A 199 4.82 -9.31 4.86
CA VAL A 199 3.71 -8.83 5.68
C VAL A 199 2.41 -9.53 5.27
N PHE A 200 1.53 -9.82 6.23
CA PHE A 200 0.15 -10.15 5.93
C PHE A 200 -0.64 -8.87 5.71
N HIS A 201 -1.30 -8.78 4.56
CA HIS A 201 -2.16 -7.66 4.22
C HIS A 201 -3.32 -8.13 3.37
N SER A 202 -4.52 -7.77 3.74
CA SER A 202 -5.70 -7.99 2.92
C SER A 202 -6.83 -7.05 3.30
N HIS A 203 -7.71 -6.82 2.36
CA HIS A 203 -8.94 -6.06 2.57
C HIS A 203 -10.15 -6.94 2.37
N GLN A 204 -11.15 -6.68 3.19
CA GLN A 204 -12.52 -7.12 2.98
C GLN A 204 -13.31 -5.95 2.40
N TYR A 205 -14.16 -6.22 1.42
CA TYR A 205 -14.95 -5.17 0.79
C TYR A 205 -16.44 -5.52 0.84
N GLY A 206 -17.23 -4.60 1.39
CA GLY A 206 -18.63 -4.48 1.03
C GLY A 206 -18.78 -3.84 -0.37
N ILE A 207 -19.99 -3.72 -0.88
CA ILE A 207 -20.24 -3.16 -2.22
C ILE A 207 -19.79 -1.69 -2.30
N VAL A 208 -20.10 -0.90 -1.30
CA VAL A 208 -19.77 0.54 -1.26
C VAL A 208 -18.26 0.76 -1.13
N GLU A 209 -17.61 0.03 -0.23
CA GLU A 209 -16.16 0.10 -0.03
C GLU A 209 -15.40 -0.34 -1.30
N LEU A 210 -15.89 -1.39 -1.98
CA LEU A 210 -15.33 -1.84 -3.25
C LEU A 210 -15.45 -0.77 -4.33
N ALA A 211 -16.60 -0.13 -4.45
CA ALA A 211 -16.82 0.95 -5.40
C ALA A 211 -15.86 2.12 -5.15
N LYS A 212 -15.77 2.60 -3.90
CA LYS A 212 -14.80 3.63 -3.48
C LYS A 212 -13.36 3.22 -3.75
N ARG A 213 -12.99 1.96 -3.46
CA ARG A 213 -11.65 1.43 -3.73
C ARG A 213 -11.30 1.48 -5.21
N CYS A 214 -12.22 1.06 -6.08
CA CYS A 214 -12.02 1.09 -7.53
C CYS A 214 -11.97 2.54 -8.06
N GLU A 215 -12.81 3.44 -7.53
CA GLU A 215 -12.81 4.86 -7.88
C GLU A 215 -11.47 5.52 -7.51
N ASN A 216 -10.98 5.28 -6.29
CA ASN A 216 -9.68 5.76 -5.85
C ASN A 216 -8.52 5.18 -6.67
N GLU A 217 -8.62 3.92 -7.09
CA GLU A 217 -7.61 3.32 -7.98
C GLU A 217 -7.60 4.01 -9.35
N GLY A 218 -8.76 4.31 -9.93
CA GLY A 218 -8.88 5.08 -11.18
C GLY A 218 -8.24 6.47 -11.06
N LEU A 219 -8.47 7.17 -9.95
CA LEU A 219 -7.80 8.43 -9.64
C LEU A 219 -6.27 8.25 -9.56
N GLY A 220 -5.81 7.19 -8.89
CA GLY A 220 -4.39 6.88 -8.76
C GLY A 220 -3.72 6.62 -10.11
N TRP A 221 -4.36 5.88 -11.02
CA TRP A 221 -3.84 5.66 -12.38
C TRP A 221 -3.71 6.97 -13.16
N ARG A 222 -4.66 7.89 -13.04
CA ARG A 222 -4.53 9.23 -13.64
C ARG A 222 -3.34 10.00 -13.06
N ASN A 223 -3.10 9.92 -11.76
CA ASN A 223 -1.98 10.62 -11.12
C ASN A 223 -0.60 10.19 -11.65
N VAL A 224 -0.48 8.94 -12.11
CA VAL A 224 0.75 8.44 -12.75
C VAL A 224 0.75 8.59 -14.27
N GLY A 225 -0.25 9.28 -14.83
CA GLY A 225 -0.36 9.53 -16.26
C GLY A 225 -0.92 8.34 -17.07
N GLN A 226 -1.58 7.39 -16.41
CA GLN A 226 -2.20 6.25 -17.06
C GLN A 226 -3.69 6.53 -17.30
N ALA A 227 -4.06 6.67 -18.57
CA ALA A 227 -5.46 6.80 -18.97
C ALA A 227 -6.20 5.45 -18.91
N TYR A 228 -7.48 5.49 -18.62
CA TYR A 228 -8.39 4.37 -18.72
C TYR A 228 -9.63 4.82 -19.53
N SER A 229 -9.62 4.53 -20.82
CA SER A 229 -10.64 5.01 -21.75
C SER A 229 -12.00 4.31 -21.58
N PHE A 230 -13.05 4.88 -22.19
CA PHE A 230 -14.35 4.21 -22.27
C PHE A 230 -14.23 2.85 -22.99
N GLY A 231 -13.39 2.77 -24.03
CA GLY A 231 -13.09 1.51 -24.72
C GLY A 231 -12.46 0.46 -23.82
N ASP A 232 -11.51 0.86 -22.96
CA ASP A 232 -10.90 -0.04 -21.98
C ASP A 232 -11.94 -0.56 -20.98
N MET A 233 -12.82 0.33 -20.49
CA MET A 233 -13.93 -0.05 -19.62
C MET A 233 -14.83 -1.12 -20.28
N VAL A 234 -15.21 -0.91 -21.53
CA VAL A 234 -16.04 -1.88 -22.26
C VAL A 234 -15.32 -3.21 -22.47
N LEU A 235 -14.05 -3.18 -22.85
CA LEU A 235 -13.24 -4.39 -23.05
C LEU A 235 -13.06 -5.18 -21.74
N ASP A 236 -12.97 -4.50 -20.61
CA ASP A 236 -12.80 -5.15 -19.30
C ASP A 236 -14.06 -5.92 -18.85
N PHE A 237 -15.26 -5.52 -19.30
CA PHE A 237 -16.48 -6.34 -19.08
C PHE A 237 -16.40 -7.69 -19.79
N PHE A 238 -15.69 -7.77 -20.91
CA PHE A 238 -15.52 -8.99 -21.71
C PHE A 238 -14.16 -9.65 -21.50
N ASN A 239 -13.46 -9.32 -20.41
CA ASN A 239 -12.16 -9.91 -20.12
C ASN A 239 -12.28 -11.42 -19.87
N PHE A 240 -11.71 -12.21 -20.76
CA PHE A 240 -11.80 -13.68 -20.73
C PHE A 240 -11.27 -14.29 -19.43
N GLY A 241 -10.14 -13.75 -18.91
CA GLY A 241 -9.59 -14.20 -17.63
C GLY A 241 -10.54 -13.95 -16.47
N MET A 242 -11.23 -12.81 -16.47
CA MET A 242 -12.26 -12.49 -15.47
C MET A 242 -13.47 -13.42 -15.57
N MET A 243 -13.94 -13.69 -16.78
CA MET A 243 -15.06 -14.61 -17.01
C MET A 243 -14.73 -16.03 -16.52
N LEU A 244 -13.55 -16.54 -16.83
CA LEU A 244 -13.08 -17.83 -16.32
C LEU A 244 -12.94 -17.83 -14.80
N GLY A 245 -12.37 -16.76 -14.23
CA GLY A 245 -12.28 -16.58 -12.78
C GLY A 245 -13.64 -16.59 -12.11
N TYR A 246 -14.62 -15.90 -12.71
CA TYR A 246 -15.99 -15.86 -12.21
C TYR A 246 -16.66 -17.25 -12.20
N LEU A 247 -16.57 -17.96 -13.31
CA LEU A 247 -17.10 -19.33 -13.43
C LEU A 247 -16.42 -20.28 -12.42
N ARG A 248 -15.09 -20.19 -12.28
CA ARG A 248 -14.35 -21.00 -11.32
C ARG A 248 -14.79 -20.72 -9.89
N GLY A 249 -14.93 -19.43 -9.52
CA GLY A 249 -15.39 -19.03 -8.19
C GLY A 249 -16.80 -19.53 -7.86
N LEU A 250 -17.70 -19.51 -8.86
CA LEU A 250 -19.04 -20.07 -8.73
C LEU A 250 -19.01 -21.59 -8.53
N MET A 251 -18.33 -22.32 -9.43
CA MET A 251 -18.27 -23.79 -9.38
C MET A 251 -17.64 -24.32 -8.09
N ARG A 252 -16.67 -23.59 -7.52
CA ARG A 252 -15.96 -24.00 -6.29
C ARG A 252 -16.58 -23.43 -5.03
N LEU A 253 -17.66 -22.64 -5.14
CA LEU A 253 -18.30 -21.94 -4.00
C LEU A 253 -17.30 -21.09 -3.19
N GLU A 254 -16.30 -20.50 -3.88
CA GLU A 254 -15.27 -19.67 -3.26
C GLU A 254 -15.70 -18.23 -3.06
N MET A 255 -16.68 -17.74 -3.84
CA MET A 255 -17.29 -16.43 -3.65
C MET A 255 -18.38 -16.49 -2.59
N ARG A 256 -18.26 -15.68 -1.56
CA ARG A 256 -19.15 -15.72 -0.38
C ARG A 256 -19.87 -14.41 -0.10
N ARG A 257 -19.36 -13.29 -0.65
CA ARG A 257 -19.86 -11.94 -0.37
C ARG A 257 -20.51 -11.32 -1.62
N PRO A 258 -21.56 -10.55 -1.47
CA PRO A 258 -22.20 -9.86 -2.62
C PRO A 258 -21.22 -9.05 -3.48
N ALA A 259 -20.25 -8.38 -2.83
CA ALA A 259 -19.23 -7.61 -3.53
C ALA A 259 -18.35 -8.47 -4.47
N GLU A 260 -18.11 -9.75 -4.13
CA GLU A 260 -17.32 -10.67 -4.98
C GLU A 260 -18.06 -11.03 -6.27
N PHE A 261 -19.38 -11.17 -6.21
CA PHE A 261 -20.20 -11.42 -7.39
C PHE A 261 -20.34 -10.18 -8.28
N LEU A 262 -20.37 -8.99 -7.68
CA LEU A 262 -20.53 -7.72 -8.41
C LEU A 262 -19.20 -7.10 -8.85
N PHE A 263 -18.06 -7.63 -8.41
CA PHE A 263 -16.74 -7.09 -8.72
C PHE A 263 -16.49 -6.86 -10.22
N PRO A 264 -16.79 -7.82 -11.13
CA PRO A 264 -16.54 -7.62 -12.56
C PRO A 264 -17.36 -6.46 -13.16
N LEU A 265 -18.48 -6.11 -12.54
CA LEU A 265 -19.34 -5.00 -12.97
C LEU A 265 -18.93 -3.67 -12.31
N ILE A 266 -18.64 -3.69 -11.03
CA ILE A 266 -18.26 -2.51 -10.27
C ILE A 266 -16.91 -1.96 -10.72
N ARG A 267 -15.91 -2.83 -10.88
CA ARG A 267 -14.54 -2.42 -11.09
C ARG A 267 -14.35 -1.55 -12.34
N PRO A 268 -14.74 -1.96 -13.56
CA PRO A 268 -14.53 -1.15 -14.77
C PRO A 268 -15.20 0.22 -14.68
N VAL A 269 -16.45 0.26 -14.20
CA VAL A 269 -17.24 1.50 -14.08
C VAL A 269 -16.58 2.49 -13.12
N PHE A 270 -16.18 2.02 -11.94
CA PHE A 270 -15.63 2.92 -10.91
C PHE A 270 -14.17 3.29 -11.18
N ILE A 271 -13.37 2.45 -11.84
CA ILE A 271 -12.06 2.87 -12.35
C ILE A 271 -12.24 3.98 -13.39
N PHE A 272 -13.16 3.84 -14.33
CA PHE A 272 -13.45 4.87 -15.33
C PHE A 272 -13.89 6.18 -14.67
N LYS A 273 -14.84 6.11 -13.72
CA LYS A 273 -15.27 7.27 -12.94
C LYS A 273 -14.10 7.95 -12.23
N GLY A 274 -13.27 7.17 -11.54
CA GLY A 274 -12.09 7.68 -10.82
C GLY A 274 -11.07 8.34 -11.73
N ASN A 275 -10.80 7.72 -12.89
CA ASN A 275 -9.83 8.22 -13.84
C ASN A 275 -10.26 9.53 -14.52
N HIS A 276 -11.56 9.76 -14.73
CA HIS A 276 -12.06 10.92 -15.47
C HIS A 276 -12.64 12.03 -14.61
N PHE A 277 -13.38 11.69 -13.54
CA PHE A 277 -14.24 12.66 -12.85
C PHE A 277 -13.83 12.93 -11.40
N THR A 278 -13.17 11.99 -10.72
CA THR A 278 -12.82 12.12 -9.31
C THR A 278 -11.58 12.99 -9.14
N LYS A 279 -11.66 14.01 -8.28
CA LYS A 279 -10.57 14.99 -8.07
C LYS A 279 -9.80 14.76 -6.78
N ARG A 280 -10.44 14.16 -5.77
CA ARG A 280 -9.87 13.91 -4.45
C ARG A 280 -10.15 12.49 -4.01
N TYR A 281 -9.38 12.02 -3.05
CA TYR A 281 -9.60 10.72 -2.42
C TYR A 281 -11.01 10.60 -1.86
N VAL A 282 -11.72 9.52 -2.22
CA VAL A 282 -13.09 9.22 -1.76
C VAL A 282 -13.00 8.38 -0.48
N ARG A 283 -13.48 8.96 0.63
CA ARG A 283 -13.47 8.34 1.97
C ARG A 283 -14.67 7.44 2.22
#